data_3d11949210f5910e16ec4766f3dec791
#
_entry.id   3d11949210f5910e16ec4766f3dec791
#
_cell.length_a   1.000
_cell.length_b   1.000
_cell.length_c   1.000
_cell.angle_alpha   90.00
_cell.angle_beta   90.00
_cell.angle_gamma   90.00
#
_symmetry.space_group_name_H-M   'P 1'
#
loop_
_entity.id
_entity.type
_entity.pdbx_description
1 polymer ?
#
loop_
_entity_poly.entity_id
_entity_poly.type
_entity_poly.pdbx_seq_one_letter_code
_entity_poly.pdbx_strand_id
1 'polypeptide(L)' 'IFEGEYLNGKRNGKGKEYYDNGNLKFEGEYKNGKRNGKGKEYDYFGNIRFEGEYLNGDRVLVHISFNNKIK' A
#
# COMPACT_ATOMS: atom_id res chain seq x y z
N ILE A 1 7.05 9.91 -7.75
CA ILE A 1 8.02 9.00 -8.39
C ILE A 1 7.72 7.57 -7.99
N PHE A 2 7.75 6.69 -8.96
CA PHE A 2 7.49 5.27 -8.74
C PHE A 2 8.68 4.44 -9.18
N GLU A 3 9.01 3.43 -8.40
CA GLU A 3 10.06 2.46 -8.71
C GLU A 3 9.51 1.07 -8.48
N GLY A 4 9.53 0.22 -9.49
CA GLY A 4 9.01 -1.13 -9.33
C GLY A 4 8.78 -1.85 -10.64
N GLU A 5 7.97 -2.90 -10.55
CA GLU A 5 7.72 -3.80 -11.66
C GLU A 5 6.51 -3.36 -12.47
N TYR A 6 6.58 -3.65 -13.77
CA TYR A 6 5.50 -3.34 -14.71
C TYR A 6 5.13 -4.58 -15.49
N LEU A 7 3.85 -4.64 -15.85
CA LEU A 7 3.34 -5.66 -16.76
C LEU A 7 2.37 -4.99 -17.71
N ASN A 8 2.63 -5.11 -19.00
CA ASN A 8 1.79 -4.51 -20.05
C ASN A 8 1.57 -3.02 -19.82
N GLY A 9 2.64 -2.32 -19.42
CA GLY A 9 2.61 -0.88 -19.23
C GLY A 9 2.00 -0.39 -17.93
N LYS A 10 1.60 -1.31 -17.05
CA LYS A 10 1.00 -0.94 -15.77
C LYS A 10 1.83 -1.48 -14.62
N ARG A 11 1.78 -0.77 -13.51
CA ARG A 11 2.45 -1.22 -12.29
C ARG A 11 1.88 -2.57 -11.89
N ASN A 12 2.76 -3.52 -11.64
CA ASN A 12 2.33 -4.88 -11.30
C ASN A 12 3.45 -5.58 -10.57
N GLY A 13 3.14 -6.21 -9.43
CA GLY A 13 4.16 -6.81 -8.60
C GLY A 13 4.59 -5.86 -7.51
N LYS A 14 5.85 -5.86 -7.16
CA LYS A 14 6.34 -5.03 -6.05
C LYS A 14 6.77 -3.67 -6.53
N GLY A 15 6.50 -2.65 -5.72
CA GLY A 15 6.89 -1.30 -6.07
C GLY A 15 6.95 -0.37 -4.89
N LYS A 16 7.52 0.82 -5.15
CA LYS A 16 7.68 1.87 -4.16
C LYS A 16 7.32 3.21 -4.76
N GLU A 17 6.67 4.04 -3.97
CA GLU A 17 6.36 5.42 -4.34
C GLU A 17 7.09 6.34 -3.38
N TYR A 18 7.53 7.48 -3.88
CA TYR A 18 8.31 8.44 -3.09
C TYR A 18 7.67 9.81 -3.12
N TYR A 19 7.80 10.51 -2.00
CA TYR A 19 7.47 11.93 -1.95
C TYR A 19 8.53 12.73 -2.71
N ASP A 20 8.25 14.00 -2.97
CA ASP A 20 9.17 14.87 -3.67
C ASP A 20 10.43 15.17 -2.87
N ASN A 21 10.43 14.97 -1.56
CA ASN A 21 11.61 15.12 -0.72
C ASN A 21 12.48 13.87 -0.70
N GLY A 22 12.11 12.83 -1.46
CA GLY A 22 12.87 11.58 -1.52
C GLY A 22 12.49 10.55 -0.49
N ASN A 23 11.63 10.89 0.46
CA ASN A 23 11.22 9.93 1.47
C ASN A 23 10.19 8.95 0.90
N LEU A 24 10.22 7.73 1.41
CA LEU A 24 9.32 6.68 0.98
C LEU A 24 7.89 7.04 1.35
N LYS A 25 6.99 6.93 0.39
CA LYS A 25 5.58 7.22 0.57
C LYS A 25 4.76 5.94 0.71
N PHE A 26 5.12 4.93 -0.08
CA PHE A 26 4.42 3.65 -0.06
C PHE A 26 5.36 2.58 -0.59
N GLU A 27 5.29 1.40 0.01
CA GLU A 27 5.92 0.22 -0.57
C GLU A 27 4.97 -0.95 -0.43
N GLY A 28 4.87 -1.76 -1.48
CA GLY A 28 3.97 -2.89 -1.43
C GLY A 28 3.72 -3.48 -2.80
N GLU A 29 2.57 -4.13 -2.90
CA GLU A 29 2.19 -4.88 -4.08
C GLU A 29 1.20 -4.12 -4.93
N TYR A 30 1.30 -4.32 -6.24
CA TYR A 30 0.47 -3.64 -7.23
C TYR A 30 -0.14 -4.67 -8.17
N LYS A 31 -1.31 -4.34 -8.69
CA LYS A 31 -1.97 -5.13 -9.73
C LYS A 31 -2.75 -4.19 -10.62
N ASN A 32 -2.50 -4.30 -11.94
CA ASN A 32 -3.18 -3.47 -12.94
C ASN A 32 -3.08 -1.98 -12.63
N GLY A 33 -1.91 -1.54 -12.17
CA GLY A 33 -1.65 -0.13 -11.93
C GLY A 33 -2.05 0.38 -10.56
N LYS A 34 -2.68 -0.44 -9.75
CA LYS A 34 -3.17 -0.02 -8.44
C LYS A 34 -2.56 -0.84 -7.32
N ARG A 35 -2.49 -0.23 -6.15
CA ARG A 35 -2.05 -0.94 -4.95
C ARG A 35 -3.01 -2.09 -4.70
N ASN A 36 -2.47 -3.28 -4.50
CA ASN A 36 -3.29 -4.47 -4.31
C ASN A 36 -2.46 -5.53 -3.63
N GLY A 37 -2.89 -5.99 -2.47
CA GLY A 37 -2.12 -6.91 -1.65
C GLY A 37 -1.52 -6.20 -0.46
N LYS A 38 -0.36 -6.64 -0.01
CA LYS A 38 0.25 -6.07 1.20
C LYS A 38 0.98 -4.78 0.89
N GLY A 39 0.92 -3.84 1.84
CA GLY A 39 1.63 -2.59 1.66
C GLY A 39 1.78 -1.80 2.94
N LYS A 40 2.65 -0.80 2.86
CA LYS A 40 2.92 0.15 3.94
C LYS A 40 2.89 1.55 3.40
N GLU A 41 2.21 2.44 4.09
CA GLU A 41 2.20 3.86 3.78
C GLU A 41 2.96 4.63 4.83
N TYR A 42 3.64 5.68 4.40
CA TYR A 42 4.43 6.54 5.27
C TYR A 42 4.00 7.98 5.09
N ASP A 43 4.16 8.78 6.12
CA ASP A 43 3.92 10.21 5.97
C ASP A 43 5.17 10.88 5.38
N TYR A 44 5.06 12.19 5.15
CA TYR A 44 6.11 12.97 4.52
C TYR A 44 7.43 12.94 5.31
N PHE A 45 7.35 12.66 6.59
CA PHE A 45 8.50 12.68 7.49
C PHE A 45 9.07 11.30 7.80
N GLY A 46 8.52 10.26 7.17
CA GLY A 46 9.05 8.92 7.34
C GLY A 46 8.36 8.05 8.38
N ASN A 47 7.30 8.55 8.98
CA ASN A 47 6.56 7.77 9.97
C ASN A 47 5.53 6.87 9.29
N ILE A 48 5.34 5.67 9.82
CA ILE A 48 4.36 4.74 9.27
C ILE A 48 2.95 5.27 9.54
N ARG A 49 2.14 5.35 8.48
CA ARG A 49 0.75 5.77 8.57
C ARG A 49 -0.21 4.58 8.57
N PHE A 50 0.14 3.54 7.82
CA PHE A 50 -0.73 2.39 7.67
C PHE A 50 0.10 1.22 7.17
N GLU A 51 -0.20 0.04 7.70
CA GLU A 51 0.42 -1.19 7.23
C GLU A 51 -0.66 -2.25 7.19
N GLY A 52 -0.91 -2.82 6.01
CA GLY A 52 -1.97 -3.81 5.88
C GLY A 52 -2.23 -4.18 4.43
N GLU A 53 -3.47 -4.52 4.15
CA GLU A 53 -3.91 -4.99 2.85
C GLU A 53 -4.54 -3.87 2.04
N TYR A 54 -4.40 -3.98 0.71
CA TYR A 54 -5.00 -3.06 -0.24
C TYR A 54 -5.80 -3.84 -1.26
N LEU A 55 -6.87 -3.24 -1.76
CA LEU A 55 -7.67 -3.82 -2.83
C LEU A 55 -8.04 -2.70 -3.79
N ASN A 56 -7.59 -2.83 -5.05
CA ASN A 56 -7.88 -1.85 -6.11
C ASN A 56 -7.56 -0.43 -5.70
N GLY A 57 -6.45 -0.23 -4.99
CA GLY A 57 -5.99 1.09 -4.60
C GLY A 57 -6.41 1.54 -3.22
N ASP A 58 -7.38 0.90 -2.61
CA ASP A 58 -7.92 1.30 -1.32
C ASP A 58 -7.40 0.42 -0.20
N ARG A 59 -7.27 1.01 0.98
CA ARG A 59 -6.96 0.23 2.18
C ARG A 59 -8.11 -0.70 2.50
N VAL A 60 -7.78 -1.94 2.86
CA VAL A 60 -8.79 -2.87 3.36
C VAL A 60 -8.81 -2.71 4.87
N LEU A 61 -9.81 -2.04 5.37
CA LEU A 61 -9.95 -1.79 6.79
C LEU A 61 -10.89 -2.84 7.36
N VAL A 62 -10.34 -3.99 7.65
CA VAL A 62 -11.13 -5.07 8.22
C VAL A 62 -11.43 -4.73 9.66
N HIS A 63 -12.67 -4.48 9.95
CA HIS A 63 -13.11 -4.19 11.29
C HIS A 63 -13.65 -5.45 11.92
N ILE A 64 -12.81 -6.12 12.68
CA ILE A 64 -13.21 -7.32 13.39
C ILE A 64 -13.60 -6.90 14.78
N SER A 65 -14.85 -6.90 15.02
CA SER A 65 -15.35 -6.61 16.34
C SER A 65 -15.81 -7.88 17.01
N PHE A 66 -15.82 -8.22 16.96
CA PHE A 66 -15.98 -9.08 17.19
C PHE A 66 -15.68 -9.58 18.07
N ASN A 67 -15.76 -9.47 18.11
CA ASN A 67 -15.45 -9.94 18.50
C ASN A 67 -15.51 -10.01 19.34
N ASN A 68 -15.89 -9.87 19.68
CA ASN A 68 -15.87 -10.02 20.19
C ASN A 68 -16.27 -10.39 20.79
N LYS A 69 -16.56 -10.49 20.73
CA LYS A 69 -16.91 -11.04 21.08
C LYS A 69 -17.08 -11.56 21.53
N ILE A 70 -17.23 -11.56 21.74
CA ILE A 70 -17.37 -12.19 22.03
C ILE A 70 -17.53 -12.46 22.65
N LYS A 71 -17.72 -12.37 22.90
CA LYS A 71 -17.82 -12.81 23.35
C LYS A 71 -17.99 -13.15 23.75
#